data_3c74a7750d42f44af66595180260aa05
#
_entry.id   3c74a7750d42f44af66595180260aa05
#
_cell.length_a   1.000
_cell.length_b   1.000
_cell.length_c   1.000
_cell.angle_alpha   90.00
_cell.angle_beta   90.00
_cell.angle_gamma   90.00
#
_symmetry.space_group_name_H-M   'P 1'
#
loop_
_entity.id
_entity.type
_entity.pdbx_description
1 polymer ?
#
loop_
_entity_poly.entity_id
_entity_poly.type
_entity_poly.pdbx_seq_one_letter_code
_entity_poly.pdbx_strand_id
1 'polypeptide(L)'
;GYTRVPDAYYGAVTSWFSRRHGWDIDREWIIYTSGVVPAVSAVIKALTVPGDKVIVQTPVYNCFFSSIRNNGCEIVSNPLRRTADTYEMDFDALERCAADPRAKVMLLCNPHNPAGRVWTPDELTRLGNICLRNGVTVVADEIHCELVYQGFKYTPFASLSDAFLHRSVTCVSPSKAFNIAGLQ
;
A
#
# COMPACT_ATOMS: atom_id res chain seq x y z
N GLY A 1 21.43 -24.19 0.27
CA GLY A 1 20.21 -24.99 0.50
C GLY A 1 18.98 -24.11 0.54
N TYR A 2 17.80 -24.69 0.59
CA TYR A 2 16.55 -23.94 0.75
C TYR A 2 16.48 -23.33 2.14
N THR A 3 16.22 -22.03 2.20
CA THR A 3 16.10 -21.29 3.45
C THR A 3 14.63 -21.08 3.79
N ARG A 4 14.25 -21.27 5.03
CA ARG A 4 12.93 -20.96 5.56
C ARG A 4 13.06 -19.80 6.54
N VAL A 5 12.12 -18.85 6.45
CA VAL A 5 12.04 -17.76 7.41
C VAL A 5 11.72 -18.31 8.80
N PRO A 6 12.50 -17.97 9.83
CA PRO A 6 12.29 -18.51 11.17
C PRO A 6 11.00 -17.94 11.81
N ASP A 7 10.40 -18.73 12.71
CA ASP A 7 9.19 -18.33 13.42
C ASP A 7 9.37 -17.04 14.23
N ALA A 8 10.58 -16.80 14.72
CA ALA A 8 10.93 -15.56 15.43
C ALA A 8 10.72 -14.28 14.57
N TYR A 9 10.88 -14.38 13.25
CA TYR A 9 10.62 -13.27 12.34
C TYR A 9 9.14 -12.89 12.34
N TYR A 10 8.26 -13.86 12.19
CA TYR A 10 6.81 -13.65 12.20
C TYR A 10 6.33 -13.08 13.54
N GLY A 11 6.85 -13.64 14.65
CA GLY A 11 6.57 -13.14 15.98
C GLY A 11 7.06 -11.70 16.20
N ALA A 12 8.22 -11.33 15.63
CA ALA A 12 8.71 -9.95 15.68
C ALA A 12 7.80 -8.99 14.92
N VAL A 13 7.35 -9.36 13.71
CA VAL A 13 6.46 -8.53 12.89
C VAL A 13 5.11 -8.33 13.58
N THR A 14 4.44 -9.41 14.00
CA THR A 14 3.12 -9.32 14.65
C THR A 14 3.21 -8.49 15.94
N SER A 15 4.20 -8.76 16.79
CA SER A 15 4.43 -8.02 18.04
C SER A 15 4.77 -6.54 17.79
N TRP A 16 5.49 -6.21 16.72
CA TRP A 16 5.81 -4.84 16.37
C TRP A 16 4.54 -4.05 16.01
N PHE A 17 3.74 -4.58 15.09
CA PHE A 17 2.52 -3.90 14.63
C PHE A 17 1.47 -3.77 15.74
N SER A 18 1.30 -4.80 16.57
CA SER A 18 0.41 -4.74 17.73
C SER A 18 0.82 -3.62 18.70
N ARG A 19 2.09 -3.58 19.12
CA ARG A 19 2.57 -2.58 20.10
C ARG A 19 2.68 -1.16 19.55
N ARG A 20 3.12 -1.01 18.30
CA ARG A 20 3.41 0.30 17.71
C ARG A 20 2.18 0.94 17.08
N HIS A 21 1.35 0.14 16.46
CA HIS A 21 0.24 0.63 15.62
C HIS A 21 -1.13 0.15 16.10
N GLY A 22 -1.20 -0.68 17.14
CA GLY A 22 -2.46 -1.23 17.65
C GLY A 22 -3.17 -2.14 16.65
N TRP A 23 -2.39 -2.77 15.75
CA TRP A 23 -2.91 -3.67 14.73
C TRP A 23 -2.44 -5.09 14.99
N ASP A 24 -3.37 -5.95 15.41
CA ASP A 24 -3.13 -7.36 15.63
C ASP A 24 -3.24 -8.11 14.30
N ILE A 25 -2.12 -8.66 13.86
CA ILE A 25 -1.99 -9.38 12.58
C ILE A 25 -1.92 -10.88 12.89
N ASP A 26 -2.78 -11.66 12.23
CA ASP A 26 -2.64 -13.11 12.26
C ASP A 26 -1.36 -13.53 11.51
N ARG A 27 -0.57 -14.39 12.15
CA ARG A 27 0.67 -14.91 11.57
C ARG A 27 0.45 -15.56 10.20
N GLU A 28 -0.67 -16.27 10.02
CA GLU A 28 -0.99 -16.99 8.78
C GLU A 28 -1.27 -16.04 7.60
N TRP A 29 -1.50 -14.75 7.87
CA TRP A 29 -1.64 -13.73 6.82
C TRP A 29 -0.31 -13.21 6.29
N ILE A 30 0.80 -13.53 6.95
CA ILE A 30 2.10 -12.98 6.59
C ILE A 30 2.77 -13.84 5.53
N ILE A 31 3.03 -13.24 4.37
CA ILE A 31 3.81 -13.84 3.29
C ILE A 31 5.15 -13.10 3.20
N TYR A 32 6.25 -13.84 3.38
CA TYR A 32 7.59 -13.30 3.23
C TYR A 32 7.96 -13.13 1.74
N THR A 33 8.56 -12.00 1.42
CA THR A 33 9.09 -11.70 0.08
C THR A 33 10.48 -11.04 0.20
N SER A 34 11.23 -11.02 -0.89
CA SER A 34 12.57 -10.42 -0.93
C SER A 34 12.57 -8.88 -0.98
N GLY A 35 11.46 -8.23 -0.64
CA GLY A 35 11.31 -6.78 -0.59
C GLY A 35 9.95 -6.31 -1.09
N VAL A 36 9.64 -5.01 -0.85
CA VAL A 36 8.32 -4.45 -1.17
C VAL A 36 8.08 -4.35 -2.68
N VAL A 37 9.08 -4.01 -3.49
CA VAL A 37 8.89 -3.93 -4.95
C VAL A 37 8.55 -5.30 -5.55
N PRO A 38 9.27 -6.39 -5.23
CA PRO A 38 8.85 -7.75 -5.62
C PRO A 38 7.47 -8.13 -5.08
N ALA A 39 7.14 -7.77 -3.84
CA ALA A 39 5.82 -8.03 -3.26
C ALA A 39 4.71 -7.35 -4.05
N VAL A 40 4.82 -6.05 -4.28
CA VAL A 40 3.85 -5.27 -5.09
C VAL A 40 3.68 -5.88 -6.48
N SER A 41 4.79 -6.23 -7.15
CA SER A 41 4.72 -6.84 -8.48
C SER A 41 4.02 -8.21 -8.46
N ALA A 42 4.31 -9.05 -7.47
CA ALA A 42 3.66 -10.35 -7.31
C ALA A 42 2.16 -10.21 -7.02
N VAL A 43 1.77 -9.26 -6.18
CA VAL A 43 0.37 -9.00 -5.84
C VAL A 43 -0.39 -8.47 -7.07
N ILE A 44 0.17 -7.52 -7.82
CA ILE A 44 -0.44 -7.07 -9.08
C ILE A 44 -0.66 -8.27 -10.01
N LYS A 45 0.35 -9.11 -10.21
CA LYS A 45 0.24 -10.32 -11.05
C LYS A 45 -0.83 -11.29 -10.58
N ALA A 46 -1.03 -11.40 -9.27
CA ALA A 46 -2.03 -12.32 -8.69
C ALA A 46 -3.47 -11.79 -8.82
N LEU A 47 -3.64 -10.46 -8.84
CA LEU A 47 -4.95 -9.81 -8.82
C LEU A 47 -5.43 -9.29 -10.19
N THR A 48 -4.57 -9.35 -11.21
CA THR A 48 -4.86 -8.75 -12.52
C THR A 48 -4.52 -9.69 -13.67
N VAL A 49 -5.07 -9.39 -14.83
CA VAL A 49 -4.66 -9.95 -16.12
C VAL A 49 -4.13 -8.83 -17.03
N PRO A 50 -3.33 -9.13 -18.08
CA PRO A 50 -2.89 -8.13 -19.05
C PRO A 50 -4.07 -7.32 -19.61
N GLY A 51 -3.93 -5.98 -19.63
CA GLY A 51 -4.99 -5.06 -20.03
C GLY A 51 -5.87 -4.54 -18.88
N ASP A 52 -5.78 -5.12 -17.68
CA ASP A 52 -6.39 -4.53 -16.49
C ASP A 52 -5.69 -3.23 -16.10
N LYS A 53 -6.36 -2.43 -15.29
CA LYS A 53 -5.91 -1.10 -14.87
C LYS A 53 -5.53 -1.09 -13.40
N VAL A 54 -4.42 -0.40 -13.12
CA VAL A 54 -3.94 -0.14 -11.76
C VAL A 54 -3.91 1.36 -11.53
N ILE A 55 -4.64 1.82 -10.51
CA ILE A 55 -4.73 3.22 -10.13
C ILE A 55 -3.54 3.59 -9.26
N VAL A 56 -2.92 4.74 -9.53
CA VAL A 56 -1.83 5.32 -8.73
C VAL A 56 -2.06 6.81 -8.49
N GLN A 57 -1.64 7.32 -7.34
CA GLN A 57 -1.76 8.75 -7.00
C GLN A 57 -0.44 9.48 -7.28
N THR A 58 -0.37 10.13 -8.44
CA THR A 58 0.86 10.84 -8.86
C THR A 58 0.97 12.23 -8.21
N PRO A 59 2.24 12.71 -7.92
CA PRO A 59 3.50 11.99 -8.10
C PRO A 59 3.65 10.84 -7.11
N VAL A 60 4.24 9.73 -7.54
CA VAL A 60 4.39 8.53 -6.70
C VAL A 60 5.73 7.84 -7.01
N TYR A 61 6.15 6.93 -6.15
CA TYR A 61 7.37 6.16 -6.29
C TYR A 61 7.46 5.50 -7.67
N ASN A 62 8.58 5.74 -8.37
CA ASN A 62 8.74 5.38 -9.79
C ASN A 62 8.67 3.87 -10.08
N CYS A 63 9.07 3.02 -9.12
CA CYS A 63 9.00 1.57 -9.30
C CYS A 63 7.56 1.04 -9.42
N PHE A 64 6.54 1.81 -9.00
CA PHE A 64 5.14 1.43 -9.23
C PHE A 64 4.83 1.31 -10.71
N PHE A 65 5.33 2.27 -11.51
CA PHE A 65 5.09 2.26 -12.96
C PHE A 65 5.70 1.04 -13.65
N SER A 66 6.92 0.66 -13.26
CA SER A 66 7.56 -0.55 -13.81
C SER A 66 6.85 -1.83 -13.34
N SER A 67 6.46 -1.92 -12.06
CA SER A 67 5.72 -3.06 -11.54
C SER A 67 4.39 -3.27 -12.27
N ILE A 68 3.68 -2.19 -12.60
CA ILE A 68 2.42 -2.25 -13.34
C ILE A 68 2.66 -2.69 -14.79
N ARG A 69 3.57 -1.99 -15.51
CA ARG A 69 3.83 -2.28 -16.93
C ARG A 69 4.39 -3.67 -17.16
N ASN A 70 5.28 -4.15 -16.29
CA ASN A 70 5.88 -5.48 -16.41
C ASN A 70 4.86 -6.62 -16.21
N ASN A 71 3.71 -6.33 -15.63
CA ASN A 71 2.58 -7.27 -15.53
C ASN A 71 1.54 -7.10 -16.65
N GLY A 72 1.85 -6.27 -17.67
CA GLY A 72 0.96 -6.04 -18.81
C GLY A 72 -0.26 -5.17 -18.47
N CYS A 73 -0.27 -4.48 -17.33
CA CYS A 73 -1.36 -3.64 -16.89
C CYS A 73 -1.21 -2.19 -17.36
N GLU A 74 -2.34 -1.49 -17.48
CA GLU A 74 -2.40 -0.07 -17.78
C GLU A 74 -2.32 0.76 -16.49
N ILE A 75 -1.59 1.87 -16.53
CA ILE A 75 -1.52 2.83 -15.43
C ILE A 75 -2.67 3.82 -15.55
N VAL A 76 -3.46 3.95 -14.47
CA VAL A 76 -4.46 5.02 -14.35
C VAL A 76 -3.98 6.01 -13.30
N SER A 77 -3.69 7.22 -13.74
CA SER A 77 -3.27 8.28 -12.81
C SER A 77 -4.48 8.97 -12.18
N ASN A 78 -4.47 9.02 -10.85
CA ASN A 78 -5.30 9.91 -10.03
C ASN A 78 -4.38 10.96 -9.41
N PRO A 79 -4.11 12.10 -10.09
CA PRO A 79 -3.15 13.07 -9.60
C PRO A 79 -3.56 13.65 -8.24
N LEU A 80 -2.61 13.74 -7.33
CA LEU A 80 -2.78 14.51 -6.10
C LEU A 80 -2.90 15.99 -6.43
N ARG A 81 -3.78 16.70 -5.76
CA ARG A 81 -3.90 18.15 -5.86
C ARG A 81 -2.86 18.80 -4.97
N ARG A 82 -2.01 19.64 -5.56
CA ARG A 82 -1.07 20.45 -4.80
C ARG A 82 -1.81 21.68 -4.25
N THR A 83 -1.71 21.88 -2.95
CA THR A 83 -2.11 23.13 -2.27
C THR A 83 -0.89 24.00 -2.01
N ALA A 84 -1.05 25.15 -1.31
CA ALA A 84 0.08 26.00 -0.95
C ALA A 84 1.12 25.25 -0.10
N ASP A 85 0.66 24.40 0.81
CA ASP A 85 1.51 23.81 1.86
C ASP A 85 1.64 22.28 1.77
N THR A 86 0.78 21.61 0.99
CA THR A 86 0.72 20.14 1.00
C THR A 86 0.12 19.57 -0.31
N TYR A 87 -0.10 18.26 -0.28
CA TYR A 87 -0.85 17.53 -1.30
C TYR A 87 -2.12 16.94 -0.71
N GLU A 88 -3.17 16.86 -1.49
CA GLU A 88 -4.47 16.30 -1.14
C GLU A 88 -4.92 15.26 -2.16
N MET A 89 -5.69 14.27 -1.71
CA MET A 89 -6.34 13.31 -2.62
C MET A 89 -7.48 13.98 -3.39
N ASP A 90 -7.55 13.75 -4.71
CA ASP A 90 -8.73 14.07 -5.50
C ASP A 90 -9.68 12.87 -5.52
N PHE A 91 -10.62 12.87 -4.58
CA PHE A 91 -11.57 11.77 -4.42
C PHE A 91 -12.59 11.68 -5.56
N ASP A 92 -12.96 12.79 -6.18
CA ASP A 92 -13.89 12.79 -7.31
C ASP A 92 -13.22 12.21 -8.57
N ALA A 93 -11.95 12.53 -8.77
CA ALA A 93 -11.16 11.88 -9.82
C ALA A 93 -10.92 10.39 -9.50
N LEU A 94 -10.68 10.03 -8.22
CA LEU A 94 -10.53 8.63 -7.81
C LEU A 94 -11.81 7.83 -8.09
N GLU A 95 -12.99 8.37 -7.78
CA GLU A 95 -14.28 7.71 -8.07
C GLU A 95 -14.41 7.41 -9.56
N ARG A 96 -14.07 8.38 -10.42
CA ARG A 96 -14.10 8.17 -11.89
C ARG A 96 -13.09 7.11 -12.35
N CYS A 97 -11.90 7.08 -11.76
CA CYS A 97 -10.91 6.07 -12.09
C CYS A 97 -11.36 4.67 -11.66
N ALA A 98 -11.92 4.55 -10.44
CA ALA A 98 -12.36 3.29 -9.87
C ALA A 98 -13.62 2.72 -10.57
N ALA A 99 -14.46 3.57 -11.16
CA ALA A 99 -15.67 3.16 -11.87
C ALA A 99 -15.38 2.42 -13.20
N ASP A 100 -14.16 2.46 -13.71
CA ASP A 100 -13.78 1.68 -14.89
C ASP A 100 -13.79 0.18 -14.53
N PRO A 101 -14.53 -0.68 -15.24
CA PRO A 101 -14.64 -2.12 -14.92
C PRO A 101 -13.31 -2.88 -15.02
N ARG A 102 -12.31 -2.31 -15.71
CA ARG A 102 -10.95 -2.86 -15.78
C ARG A 102 -10.05 -2.39 -14.63
N ALA A 103 -10.47 -1.41 -13.82
CA ALA A 103 -9.72 -1.00 -12.64
C ALA A 103 -9.83 -2.08 -11.56
N LYS A 104 -8.74 -2.79 -11.29
CA LYS A 104 -8.70 -3.91 -10.34
C LYS A 104 -7.94 -3.61 -9.07
N VAL A 105 -6.93 -2.75 -9.16
CA VAL A 105 -6.03 -2.45 -8.05
C VAL A 105 -5.87 -0.94 -7.90
N MET A 106 -5.93 -0.48 -6.65
CA MET A 106 -5.45 0.82 -6.20
C MET A 106 -4.13 0.60 -5.47
N LEU A 107 -3.03 1.10 -6.04
CA LEU A 107 -1.72 1.03 -5.41
C LEU A 107 -1.51 2.29 -4.56
N LEU A 108 -1.79 2.15 -3.26
CA LEU A 108 -1.70 3.21 -2.27
C LEU A 108 -0.28 3.31 -1.70
N CYS A 109 0.27 4.50 -1.60
CA CYS A 109 1.52 4.77 -0.87
C CYS A 109 1.17 5.45 0.47
N ASN A 110 1.46 4.80 1.61
CA ASN A 110 1.03 5.26 2.93
C ASN A 110 2.08 4.95 4.03
N PRO A 111 2.86 5.90 4.51
CA PRO A 111 2.98 7.31 4.09
C PRO A 111 3.44 7.48 2.64
N HIS A 112 3.08 8.62 2.04
CA HIS A 112 3.23 8.83 0.59
C HIS A 112 4.59 9.38 0.18
N ASN A 113 5.29 8.65 -0.65
CA ASN A 113 6.55 9.05 -1.30
C ASN A 113 6.29 9.37 -2.78
N PRO A 114 6.67 10.55 -3.34
CA PRO A 114 7.52 11.59 -2.74
C PRO A 114 6.77 12.77 -2.10
N ALA A 115 5.44 12.75 -2.05
CA ALA A 115 4.65 13.89 -1.56
C ALA A 115 4.87 14.21 -0.07
N GLY A 116 5.44 13.28 0.70
CA GLY A 116 5.71 13.47 2.13
C GLY A 116 4.45 13.54 2.98
N ARG A 117 3.35 12.90 2.55
CA ARG A 117 2.08 12.89 3.26
C ARG A 117 1.93 11.67 4.15
N VAL A 118 1.49 11.90 5.37
CA VAL A 118 0.86 10.89 6.22
C VAL A 118 -0.65 11.09 6.11
N TRP A 119 -1.33 10.11 5.53
CA TRP A 119 -2.78 10.21 5.33
C TRP A 119 -3.54 10.05 6.64
N THR A 120 -4.59 10.85 6.84
CA THR A 120 -5.46 10.72 7.99
C THR A 120 -6.36 9.48 7.88
N PRO A 121 -6.89 8.96 9.01
CA PRO A 121 -7.88 7.87 8.98
C PRO A 121 -9.09 8.19 8.10
N ASP A 122 -9.54 9.46 8.10
CA ASP A 122 -10.70 9.89 7.28
C ASP A 122 -10.37 9.86 5.78
N GLU A 123 -9.17 10.33 5.37
CA GLU A 123 -8.72 10.26 3.98
C GLU A 123 -8.61 8.79 3.52
N LEU A 124 -8.01 7.93 4.33
CA LEU A 124 -7.87 6.50 4.04
C LEU A 124 -9.23 5.79 3.98
N THR A 125 -10.13 6.12 4.90
CA THR A 125 -11.50 5.56 4.93
C THR A 125 -12.28 5.97 3.68
N ARG A 126 -12.19 7.24 3.27
CA ARG A 126 -12.85 7.72 2.05
C ARG A 126 -12.33 7.02 0.80
N LEU A 127 -11.00 6.89 0.68
CA LEU A 127 -10.36 6.13 -0.41
C LEU A 127 -10.83 4.67 -0.40
N GLY A 128 -10.76 4.01 0.76
CA GLY A 128 -11.14 2.61 0.92
C GLY A 128 -12.61 2.36 0.53
N ASN A 129 -13.51 3.23 0.93
CA ASN A 129 -14.94 3.13 0.57
C ASN A 129 -15.17 3.28 -0.94
N ILE A 130 -14.43 4.17 -1.62
CA ILE A 130 -14.47 4.30 -3.07
C ILE A 130 -14.01 2.99 -3.73
N CYS A 131 -12.87 2.46 -3.32
CA CYS A 131 -12.33 1.22 -3.87
C CYS A 131 -13.27 0.04 -3.61
N LEU A 132 -13.81 -0.08 -2.40
CA LEU A 132 -14.69 -1.17 -2.02
C LEU A 132 -15.98 -1.21 -2.85
N ARG A 133 -16.65 -0.04 -3.04
CA ARG A 133 -17.88 0.06 -3.84
C ARG A 133 -17.68 -0.34 -5.31
N ASN A 134 -16.49 -0.06 -5.83
CA ASN A 134 -16.15 -0.32 -7.23
C ASN A 134 -15.43 -1.67 -7.43
N GLY A 135 -15.28 -2.50 -6.39
CA GLY A 135 -14.63 -3.81 -6.47
C GLY A 135 -13.11 -3.74 -6.70
N VAL A 136 -12.48 -2.58 -6.43
CA VAL A 136 -11.04 -2.35 -6.54
C VAL A 136 -10.34 -2.80 -5.25
N THR A 137 -9.32 -3.63 -5.37
CA THR A 137 -8.50 -4.07 -4.22
C THR A 137 -7.41 -3.04 -3.92
N VAL A 138 -7.23 -2.68 -2.66
CA VAL A 138 -6.16 -1.77 -2.25
C VAL A 138 -4.88 -2.55 -1.96
N VAL A 139 -3.80 -2.22 -2.65
CA VAL A 139 -2.44 -2.68 -2.33
C VAL A 139 -1.70 -1.52 -1.70
N ALA A 140 -1.52 -1.58 -0.39
CA ALA A 140 -0.92 -0.51 0.39
C ALA A 140 0.59 -0.74 0.56
N ASP A 141 1.41 0.08 -0.11
CA ASP A 141 2.84 0.16 0.17
C ASP A 141 3.05 1.04 1.40
N GLU A 142 3.29 0.39 2.53
CA GLU A 142 3.45 1.01 3.84
C GLU A 142 4.90 0.92 4.36
N ILE A 143 5.88 0.82 3.45
CA ILE A 143 7.30 0.70 3.79
C ILE A 143 7.82 1.87 4.65
N HIS A 144 7.19 3.04 4.59
CA HIS A 144 7.56 4.24 5.34
C HIS A 144 6.79 4.41 6.66
N CYS A 145 6.06 3.39 7.13
CA CYS A 145 5.17 3.46 8.30
C CYS A 145 5.84 3.97 9.59
N GLU A 146 7.15 3.76 9.76
CA GLU A 146 7.91 4.24 10.92
C GLU A 146 8.56 5.62 10.71
N LEU A 147 8.55 6.16 9.48
CA LEU A 147 9.19 7.42 9.13
C LEU A 147 8.17 8.56 9.15
N VAL A 148 7.67 8.87 10.35
CA VAL A 148 6.64 9.87 10.58
C VAL A 148 7.16 10.94 11.54
N TYR A 149 7.00 12.20 11.17
CA TYR A 149 7.41 13.33 12.02
C TYR A 149 6.56 13.42 13.29
N GLN A 150 7.14 14.03 14.31
CA GLN A 150 6.43 14.33 15.57
C GLN A 150 5.15 15.13 15.28
N GLY A 151 4.04 14.74 15.93
CA GLY A 151 2.72 15.36 15.74
C GLY A 151 1.87 14.68 14.65
N PHE A 152 2.44 13.76 13.87
CA PHE A 152 1.70 12.93 12.90
C PHE A 152 1.64 11.48 13.36
N LYS A 153 0.62 10.78 12.94
CA LYS A 153 0.44 9.36 13.26
C LYS A 153 0.12 8.56 12.00
N TYR A 154 0.95 7.57 11.71
CA TYR A 154 0.64 6.57 10.69
C TYR A 154 -0.52 5.68 11.17
N THR A 155 -1.41 5.35 10.24
CA THR A 155 -2.51 4.40 10.44
C THR A 155 -2.42 3.31 9.39
N PRO A 156 -2.29 2.03 9.77
CA PRO A 156 -2.34 0.92 8.82
C PRO A 156 -3.68 0.92 8.08
N PHE A 157 -3.67 0.87 6.76
CA PHE A 157 -4.92 0.91 5.98
C PHE A 157 -5.86 -0.24 6.35
N ALA A 158 -5.32 -1.45 6.47
CA ALA A 158 -6.08 -2.64 6.77
C ALA A 158 -6.70 -2.65 8.18
N SER A 159 -6.18 -1.84 9.12
CA SER A 159 -6.69 -1.77 10.49
C SER A 159 -7.94 -0.92 10.65
N LEU A 160 -8.36 -0.18 9.62
CA LEU A 160 -9.49 0.75 9.71
C LEU A 160 -10.86 0.07 9.77
N SER A 161 -10.99 -1.10 9.15
CA SER A 161 -12.21 -1.92 9.23
C SER A 161 -11.98 -3.34 8.72
N ASP A 162 -12.85 -4.28 9.11
CA ASP A 162 -12.82 -5.66 8.61
C ASP A 162 -13.01 -5.72 7.09
N ALA A 163 -13.84 -4.84 6.53
CA ALA A 163 -14.04 -4.78 5.08
C ALA A 163 -12.76 -4.41 4.33
N PHE A 164 -11.97 -3.48 4.88
CA PHE A 164 -10.69 -3.09 4.29
C PHE A 164 -9.62 -4.17 4.52
N LEU A 165 -9.61 -4.81 5.69
CA LEU A 165 -8.74 -5.94 5.98
C LEU A 165 -8.88 -7.04 4.93
N HIS A 166 -10.10 -7.45 4.61
CA HIS A 166 -10.37 -8.52 3.65
C HIS A 166 -10.24 -8.10 2.17
N ARG A 167 -10.11 -6.81 1.89
CA ARG A 167 -10.03 -6.26 0.52
C ARG A 167 -8.76 -5.45 0.29
N SER A 168 -7.72 -5.73 1.07
CA SER A 168 -6.42 -5.11 0.88
C SER A 168 -5.26 -6.08 1.06
N VAL A 169 -4.09 -5.66 0.57
CA VAL A 169 -2.80 -6.29 0.84
C VAL A 169 -1.85 -5.20 1.30
N THR A 170 -1.24 -5.39 2.46
CA THR A 170 -0.25 -4.46 3.01
C THR A 170 1.16 -4.95 2.75
N CYS A 171 1.99 -4.11 2.13
CA CYS A 171 3.39 -4.39 1.86
C CYS A 171 4.28 -3.54 2.79
N VAL A 172 5.10 -4.19 3.61
CA VAL A 172 6.00 -3.54 4.57
C VAL A 172 7.38 -4.14 4.53
N SER A 173 8.37 -3.39 5.00
CA SER A 173 9.74 -3.87 5.17
C SER A 173 10.46 -3.05 6.25
N PRO A 174 11.33 -3.65 7.05
CA PRO A 174 12.16 -2.93 8.01
C PRO A 174 13.27 -2.09 7.35
N SER A 175 13.51 -2.29 6.05
CA SER A 175 14.67 -1.75 5.34
C SER A 175 14.80 -0.22 5.40
N LYS A 176 13.67 0.53 5.36
CA LYS A 176 13.67 1.99 5.43
C LYS A 176 13.78 2.48 6.86
N ALA A 177 12.95 1.96 7.76
CA ALA A 177 12.90 2.38 9.15
C ALA A 177 14.22 2.11 9.90
N PHE A 178 14.88 1.00 9.61
CA PHE A 178 16.11 0.57 10.31
C PHE A 178 17.37 0.73 9.46
N ASN A 179 17.29 1.35 8.27
CA ASN A 179 18.42 1.57 7.36
C ASN A 179 19.22 0.28 7.04
N ILE A 180 18.50 -0.80 6.77
CA ILE A 180 19.07 -2.14 6.50
C ILE A 180 18.78 -2.62 5.06
N ALA A 181 18.60 -1.71 4.12
CA ALA A 181 18.42 -2.05 2.71
C ALA A 181 19.62 -2.89 2.20
N GLY A 182 19.32 -4.01 1.56
CA GLY A 182 20.33 -4.97 1.07
C GLY A 182 20.78 -6.03 2.08
N LEU A 183 20.22 -6.03 3.29
CA LEU A 183 20.49 -7.06 4.34
C LEU A 183 19.32 -8.07 4.43
N GLN A 184 18.82 -8.54 3.30
CA GLN A 184 17.70 -9.49 3.23
C GLN A 184 18.16 -10.91 2.93
#